data_0ef7a7c5da9b4b8df021909323f0a5b8
#
_entry.id   0ef7a7c5da9b4b8df021909323f0a5b8
#
_cell.length_a   1.000
_cell.length_b   1.000
_cell.length_c   1.000
_cell.angle_alpha   90.00
_cell.angle_beta   90.00
_cell.angle_gamma   90.00
#
_symmetry.space_group_name_H-M   'P 1'
#
loop_
_entity.id
_entity.type
_entity.pdbx_description
1 polymer ?
#
loop_
_entity_poly.entity_id
_entity_poly.type
_entity_poly.pdbx_seq_one_letter_code
_entity_poly.pdbx_strand_id
1 'polypeptide(L)'
;MHRRLFLTAVRGLALGGVTWIVLPNAQAQPRYNVSAAQLQQGVAQRFPLRYPVAGLLNLDVQAPQLRLLPEQNRLGAEMAVEAAGPALHRRYAGTFDVDFALRYEASDRTFRAHQLRVRRLYFADLKPAVSELLNTYGPALADQSLQEVVLHQLTPQDLALPDGMGLQPGSITVTSKGLEIGFVTKPL
;
A
#
# COMPACT_ATOMS: atom_id res chain seq x y z
N MET A 1 72.35 56.61 24.60
CA MET A 1 72.88 55.31 25.04
C MET A 1 72.07 54.17 24.36
N HIS A 2 72.83 53.42 23.64
CA HIS A 2 72.52 52.23 22.85
C HIS A 2 71.61 51.18 23.49
N ARG A 3 70.74 50.53 22.71
CA ARG A 3 70.92 49.10 22.40
C ARG A 3 69.88 48.59 21.37
N ARG A 4 70.46 48.00 20.35
CA ARG A 4 69.85 47.23 19.30
C ARG A 4 69.32 45.94 19.87
N LEU A 5 68.14 45.42 19.34
CA LEU A 5 67.87 43.99 19.35
C LEU A 5 67.02 43.55 18.15
N PHE A 6 67.45 42.50 17.58
CA PHE A 6 67.28 41.79 16.38
C PHE A 6 65.78 41.34 16.10
N LEU A 7 65.45 41.51 14.82
CA LEU A 7 64.32 40.76 14.20
C LEU A 7 64.75 39.29 14.06
N THR A 8 63.83 38.41 14.45
CA THR A 8 63.82 37.01 13.98
C THR A 8 62.45 36.73 13.38
N ALA A 9 62.45 36.62 12.04
CA ALA A 9 61.27 36.24 11.26
C ALA A 9 61.13 34.70 11.30
N VAL A 10 60.01 34.22 11.86
CA VAL A 10 59.63 32.83 11.72
C VAL A 10 58.56 32.76 10.62
N ARG A 11 58.93 32.23 9.47
CA ARG A 11 58.04 31.84 8.39
C ARG A 11 57.32 30.51 8.78
N GLY A 12 56.10 30.60 9.23
CA GLY A 12 55.20 29.44 9.37
C GLY A 12 54.58 29.09 8.03
N LEU A 13 54.95 27.96 7.46
CA LEU A 13 54.28 27.34 6.32
C LEU A 13 52.92 26.80 6.80
N ALA A 14 51.81 27.45 6.43
CA ALA A 14 50.48 26.92 6.60
C ALA A 14 50.19 25.94 5.45
N LEU A 15 50.32 24.65 5.72
CA LEU A 15 49.82 23.58 4.85
C LEU A 15 48.29 23.59 4.96
N GLY A 16 47.64 24.27 4.00
CA GLY A 16 46.18 24.23 3.83
C GLY A 16 45.76 22.86 3.34
N GLY A 17 45.32 21.99 4.25
CA GLY A 17 44.69 20.74 3.91
C GLY A 17 43.33 21.02 3.26
N VAL A 18 43.24 20.81 1.93
CA VAL A 18 41.94 20.82 1.21
C VAL A 18 41.23 19.55 1.57
N THR A 19 40.33 19.63 2.53
CA THR A 19 39.43 18.54 2.88
C THR A 19 38.37 18.45 1.78
N TRP A 20 38.50 17.46 0.89
CA TRP A 20 37.46 17.16 -0.09
C TRP A 20 36.24 16.59 0.66
N ILE A 21 35.22 17.40 0.83
CA ILE A 21 33.92 16.93 1.30
C ILE A 21 33.31 16.13 0.15
N VAL A 22 33.42 14.81 0.21
CA VAL A 22 32.68 13.90 -0.67
C VAL A 22 31.23 13.97 -0.22
N LEU A 23 30.42 14.81 -0.87
CA LEU A 23 28.99 14.79 -0.71
C LEU A 23 28.50 13.46 -1.29
N PRO A 24 27.78 12.62 -0.51
CA PRO A 24 27.16 11.45 -1.08
C PRO A 24 26.19 11.91 -2.16
N ASN A 25 26.40 11.51 -3.39
CA ASN A 25 25.41 11.68 -4.46
C ASN A 25 24.19 10.86 -4.04
N ALA A 26 23.21 11.51 -3.42
CA ALA A 26 21.89 10.96 -3.25
C ALA A 26 21.26 10.88 -4.65
N GLN A 27 21.49 9.77 -5.33
CA GLN A 27 20.81 9.46 -6.56
C GLN A 27 19.33 9.31 -6.18
N ALA A 28 18.52 10.28 -6.57
CA ALA A 28 17.09 10.23 -6.38
C ALA A 28 16.57 9.04 -7.21
N GLN A 29 16.26 7.94 -6.53
CA GLN A 29 15.64 6.80 -7.18
C GLN A 29 14.28 7.23 -7.75
N PRO A 30 13.94 6.79 -8.96
CA PRO A 30 12.65 7.12 -9.54
C PRO A 30 11.53 6.63 -8.61
N ARG A 31 10.48 7.43 -8.51
CA ARG A 31 9.30 7.13 -7.69
C ARG A 31 8.06 7.32 -8.54
N TYR A 32 7.09 6.45 -8.35
CA TYR A 32 5.79 6.57 -8.97
C TYR A 32 4.73 6.77 -7.88
N ASN A 33 3.84 7.73 -8.09
CA ASN A 33 2.81 8.07 -7.10
C ASN A 33 1.43 7.75 -7.66
N VAL A 34 0.63 7.03 -6.87
CA VAL A 34 -0.79 6.76 -7.14
C VAL A 34 -1.61 7.51 -6.10
N SER A 35 -2.44 8.44 -6.54
CA SER A 35 -3.27 9.23 -5.63
C SER A 35 -4.39 8.39 -4.99
N ALA A 36 -4.89 8.83 -3.83
CA ALA A 36 -6.05 8.21 -3.18
C ALA A 36 -7.28 8.14 -4.10
N ALA A 37 -7.49 9.16 -4.93
CA ALA A 37 -8.60 9.21 -5.89
C ALA A 37 -8.46 8.14 -6.98
N GLN A 38 -7.26 7.94 -7.53
CA GLN A 38 -7.00 6.89 -8.53
C GLN A 38 -7.20 5.49 -7.93
N LEU A 39 -6.74 5.27 -6.70
CA LEU A 39 -6.97 4.00 -5.98
C LEU A 39 -8.47 3.76 -5.78
N GLN A 40 -9.19 4.75 -5.27
CA GLN A 40 -10.64 4.67 -5.05
C GLN A 40 -11.39 4.35 -6.35
N GLN A 41 -11.06 5.03 -7.44
CA GLN A 41 -11.67 4.78 -8.75
C GLN A 41 -11.35 3.39 -9.28
N GLY A 42 -10.10 2.94 -9.20
CA GLY A 42 -9.68 1.62 -9.67
C GLY A 42 -10.37 0.47 -8.94
N VAL A 43 -10.57 0.62 -7.63
CA VAL A 43 -11.28 -0.38 -6.83
C VAL A 43 -12.78 -0.34 -7.13
N ALA A 44 -13.41 0.83 -7.17
CA ALA A 44 -14.84 0.97 -7.37
C ALA A 44 -15.34 0.31 -8.68
N GLN A 45 -14.53 0.32 -9.73
CA GLN A 45 -14.89 -0.29 -11.03
C GLN A 45 -15.07 -1.82 -11.00
N ARG A 46 -14.62 -2.49 -9.92
CA ARG A 46 -14.68 -3.95 -9.78
C ARG A 46 -15.86 -4.43 -8.95
N PHE A 47 -16.60 -3.53 -8.35
CA PHE A 47 -17.75 -3.81 -7.51
C PHE A 47 -19.07 -3.44 -8.22
N PRO A 48 -20.21 -4.01 -7.84
CA PRO A 48 -20.43 -4.93 -6.71
C PRO A 48 -19.89 -6.35 -6.96
N LEU A 49 -19.53 -7.05 -5.88
CA LEU A 49 -19.09 -8.45 -5.93
C LEU A 49 -20.05 -9.33 -5.12
N ARG A 50 -20.23 -10.56 -5.57
CA ARG A 50 -21.06 -11.56 -4.89
C ARG A 50 -20.22 -12.74 -4.44
N TYR A 51 -20.26 -13.05 -3.14
CA TYR A 51 -19.56 -14.17 -2.55
C TYR A 51 -20.54 -15.19 -1.98
N PRO A 52 -20.56 -16.44 -2.50
CA PRO A 52 -21.34 -17.52 -1.91
C PRO A 52 -20.66 -18.01 -0.62
N VAL A 53 -21.45 -18.15 0.45
CA VAL A 53 -21.00 -18.68 1.75
C VAL A 53 -21.62 -20.04 1.97
N ALA A 54 -20.80 -21.09 1.88
CA ALA A 54 -21.17 -22.49 2.12
C ALA A 54 -22.45 -22.97 1.40
N GLY A 55 -22.85 -22.35 0.29
CA GLY A 55 -24.09 -22.65 -0.43
C GLY A 55 -25.39 -22.25 0.31
N LEU A 56 -25.29 -21.67 1.50
CA LEU A 56 -26.41 -21.32 2.37
C LEU A 56 -26.86 -19.86 2.21
N LEU A 57 -25.93 -19.00 1.88
CA LEU A 57 -26.21 -17.58 1.67
C LEU A 57 -25.19 -16.95 0.69
N ASN A 58 -25.51 -15.77 0.19
CA ASN A 58 -24.62 -14.94 -0.60
C ASN A 58 -24.37 -13.62 0.14
N LEU A 59 -23.15 -13.10 0.04
CA LEU A 59 -22.81 -11.76 0.45
C LEU A 59 -22.64 -10.90 -0.82
N ASP A 60 -23.50 -9.91 -0.97
CA ASP A 60 -23.38 -8.88 -2.00
C ASP A 60 -22.60 -7.71 -1.40
N VAL A 61 -21.39 -7.51 -1.87
CA VAL A 61 -20.43 -6.51 -1.34
C VAL A 61 -20.40 -5.31 -2.30
N GLN A 62 -20.65 -4.13 -1.77
CA GLN A 62 -20.60 -2.87 -2.52
C GLN A 62 -19.17 -2.32 -2.61
N ALA A 63 -18.99 -1.33 -3.48
CA ALA A 63 -17.69 -0.69 -3.64
C ALA A 63 -17.15 -0.15 -2.31
N PRO A 64 -15.89 -0.45 -1.96
CA PRO A 64 -15.29 0.01 -0.70
C PRO A 64 -15.05 1.51 -0.69
N GLN A 65 -15.09 2.09 0.51
CA GLN A 65 -14.46 3.36 0.80
C GLN A 65 -13.05 3.11 1.34
N LEU A 66 -12.04 3.52 0.59
CA LEU A 66 -10.65 3.33 0.98
C LEU A 66 -10.21 4.38 2.01
N ARG A 67 -9.39 3.94 2.96
CA ARG A 67 -8.70 4.78 3.95
C ARG A 67 -7.20 4.51 3.87
N LEU A 68 -6.41 5.56 3.91
CA LEU A 68 -4.96 5.47 3.97
C LEU A 68 -4.52 5.33 5.43
N LEU A 69 -3.70 4.34 5.74
CA LEU A 69 -3.17 4.05 7.08
C LEU A 69 -1.63 4.09 7.05
N PRO A 70 -1.02 5.29 6.91
CA PRO A 70 0.43 5.45 6.71
C PRO A 70 1.26 4.84 7.84
N GLU A 71 0.83 5.03 9.09
CA GLU A 71 1.51 4.52 10.29
C GLU A 71 1.71 3.00 10.29
N GLN A 72 0.83 2.28 9.58
CA GLN A 72 0.85 0.83 9.49
C GLN A 72 1.34 0.33 8.13
N ASN A 73 1.59 1.25 7.19
CA ASN A 73 1.82 0.96 5.77
C ASN A 73 0.72 0.07 5.16
N ARG A 74 -0.55 0.38 5.45
CA ARG A 74 -1.72 -0.40 5.03
C ARG A 74 -2.81 0.50 4.44
N LEU A 75 -3.72 -0.12 3.70
CA LEU A 75 -5.00 0.48 3.33
C LEU A 75 -6.10 -0.14 4.18
N GLY A 76 -7.05 0.68 4.61
CA GLY A 76 -8.32 0.26 5.15
C GLY A 76 -9.39 0.32 4.07
N ALA A 77 -10.40 -0.55 4.14
CA ALA A 77 -11.55 -0.56 3.24
C ALA A 77 -12.81 -0.85 4.05
N GLU A 78 -13.77 0.07 3.98
CA GLU A 78 -15.09 -0.10 4.55
C GLU A 78 -16.11 -0.29 3.44
N MET A 79 -16.92 -1.36 3.54
CA MET A 79 -17.87 -1.77 2.51
C MET A 79 -19.24 -1.99 3.11
N ALA A 80 -20.28 -1.54 2.41
CA ALA A 80 -21.63 -2.02 2.68
C ALA A 80 -21.76 -3.45 2.12
N VAL A 81 -22.40 -4.33 2.90
CA VAL A 81 -22.64 -5.72 2.51
C VAL A 81 -24.10 -6.07 2.73
N GLU A 82 -24.64 -6.93 1.89
CA GLU A 82 -25.96 -7.48 2.05
C GLU A 82 -25.87 -9.02 2.07
N ALA A 83 -26.39 -9.63 3.12
CA ALA A 83 -26.51 -11.07 3.22
C ALA A 83 -27.91 -11.51 2.78
N ALA A 84 -27.99 -12.45 1.81
CA ALA A 84 -29.22 -13.01 1.31
C ALA A 84 -29.05 -14.49 0.96
N GLY A 85 -30.09 -15.30 1.04
CA GLY A 85 -30.01 -16.71 0.63
C GLY A 85 -31.03 -17.61 1.29
N PRO A 86 -31.00 -18.92 0.94
CA PRO A 86 -32.00 -19.89 1.45
C PRO A 86 -32.03 -20.04 2.97
N ALA A 87 -30.87 -19.86 3.64
CA ALA A 87 -30.77 -19.92 5.10
C ALA A 87 -31.36 -18.69 5.80
N LEU A 88 -31.65 -17.63 5.04
CA LEU A 88 -32.13 -16.36 5.55
C LEU A 88 -33.56 -16.12 5.09
N HIS A 89 -34.44 -15.68 6.00
CA HIS A 89 -35.84 -15.36 5.66
C HIS A 89 -36.03 -14.00 4.96
N ARG A 90 -34.99 -13.14 5.06
CA ARG A 90 -34.96 -11.80 4.47
C ARG A 90 -33.51 -11.42 4.17
N ARG A 91 -33.31 -10.29 3.51
CA ARG A 91 -32.01 -9.68 3.32
C ARG A 91 -31.59 -8.95 4.58
N TYR A 92 -30.30 -9.01 4.90
CA TYR A 92 -29.71 -8.32 6.04
C TYR A 92 -28.62 -7.40 5.55
N ALA A 93 -28.76 -6.11 5.80
CA ALA A 93 -27.74 -5.12 5.53
C ALA A 93 -26.68 -5.11 6.65
N GLY A 94 -25.44 -4.92 6.27
CA GLY A 94 -24.32 -4.89 7.20
C GLY A 94 -23.16 -4.05 6.70
N THR A 95 -22.08 -4.05 7.48
CA THR A 95 -20.81 -3.40 7.16
C THR A 95 -19.68 -4.38 7.29
N PHE A 96 -18.71 -4.27 6.39
CA PHE A 96 -17.49 -5.05 6.38
C PHE A 96 -16.29 -4.09 6.35
N ASP A 97 -15.44 -4.16 7.38
CA ASP A 97 -14.25 -3.33 7.52
C ASP A 97 -13.01 -4.23 7.55
N VAL A 98 -12.06 -3.95 6.68
CA VAL A 98 -10.81 -4.69 6.54
C VAL A 98 -9.63 -3.74 6.42
N ASP A 99 -8.46 -4.19 6.80
CA ASP A 99 -7.21 -3.55 6.41
C ASP A 99 -6.28 -4.57 5.73
N PHE A 100 -5.44 -4.09 4.82
CA PHE A 100 -4.52 -4.92 4.07
C PHE A 100 -3.24 -4.17 3.69
N ALA A 101 -2.15 -4.90 3.58
CA ALA A 101 -0.92 -4.44 2.95
C ALA A 101 -1.04 -4.58 1.41
N LEU A 102 -0.09 -4.02 0.70
CA LEU A 102 -0.01 -4.09 -0.75
C LEU A 102 1.21 -4.88 -1.18
N ARG A 103 1.06 -5.64 -2.27
CA ARG A 103 2.18 -6.25 -2.98
C ARG A 103 2.12 -5.92 -4.46
N TYR A 104 3.27 -5.87 -5.08
CA TYR A 104 3.40 -5.80 -6.53
C TYR A 104 3.45 -7.21 -7.11
N GLU A 105 2.66 -7.46 -8.14
CA GLU A 105 2.67 -8.69 -8.93
C GLU A 105 3.30 -8.39 -10.29
N ALA A 106 4.51 -8.90 -10.49
CA ALA A 106 5.31 -8.58 -11.68
C ALA A 106 4.75 -9.21 -12.96
N SER A 107 4.05 -10.35 -12.84
CA SER A 107 3.52 -11.10 -13.98
C SER A 107 2.49 -10.32 -14.79
N ASP A 108 1.69 -9.49 -14.13
CA ASP A 108 0.64 -8.68 -14.75
C ASP A 108 0.75 -7.17 -14.44
N ARG A 109 1.83 -6.76 -13.76
CA ARG A 109 2.14 -5.36 -13.38
C ARG A 109 1.07 -4.72 -12.52
N THR A 110 0.52 -5.49 -11.58
CA THR A 110 -0.56 -5.03 -10.72
C THR A 110 -0.15 -4.86 -9.26
N PHE A 111 -0.81 -3.93 -8.57
CA PHE A 111 -0.79 -3.85 -7.12
C PHE A 111 -2.02 -4.56 -6.57
N ARG A 112 -1.79 -5.52 -5.68
CA ARG A 112 -2.84 -6.36 -5.10
C ARG A 112 -2.86 -6.26 -3.59
N ALA A 113 -4.05 -6.50 -3.01
CA ALA A 113 -4.20 -6.65 -1.57
C ALA A 113 -3.40 -7.87 -1.07
N HIS A 114 -2.78 -7.72 0.08
CA HIS A 114 -1.96 -8.74 0.72
C HIS A 114 -2.09 -8.67 2.24
N GLN A 115 -1.95 -9.79 2.94
CA GLN A 115 -2.06 -9.87 4.41
C GLN A 115 -3.32 -9.18 4.94
N LEU A 116 -4.47 -9.61 4.45
CA LEU A 116 -5.75 -9.06 4.84
C LEU A 116 -6.02 -9.30 6.33
N ARG A 117 -6.64 -8.31 6.99
CA ARG A 117 -7.13 -8.39 8.36
C ARG A 117 -8.57 -7.93 8.42
N VAL A 118 -9.46 -8.83 8.76
CA VAL A 118 -10.87 -8.47 9.02
C VAL A 118 -10.93 -7.71 10.36
N ARG A 119 -11.38 -6.47 10.31
CA ARG A 119 -11.57 -5.60 11.48
C ARG A 119 -12.96 -5.74 12.06
N ARG A 120 -13.96 -5.80 11.19
CA ARG A 120 -15.36 -5.92 11.57
C ARG A 120 -16.16 -6.54 10.42
N LEU A 121 -17.03 -7.46 10.76
CA LEU A 121 -18.17 -7.86 9.94
C LEU A 121 -19.41 -7.79 10.82
N TYR A 122 -20.32 -6.89 10.51
CA TYR A 122 -21.47 -6.60 11.34
C TYR A 122 -22.75 -6.58 10.50
N PHE A 123 -23.78 -7.23 11.00
CA PHE A 123 -25.15 -7.18 10.46
C PHE A 123 -26.12 -6.85 11.57
N ALA A 124 -26.98 -5.86 11.35
CA ALA A 124 -28.07 -5.58 12.25
C ALA A 124 -29.09 -6.74 12.20
N ASP A 125 -29.61 -7.12 13.36
CA ASP A 125 -30.72 -8.09 13.53
C ASP A 125 -30.46 -9.51 12.97
N LEU A 126 -29.22 -9.91 12.75
CA LEU A 126 -28.90 -11.25 12.31
C LEU A 126 -29.08 -12.26 13.47
N LYS A 127 -29.66 -13.43 13.18
CA LYS A 127 -29.78 -14.49 14.19
C LYS A 127 -28.41 -14.95 14.67
N PRO A 128 -28.23 -15.25 15.97
CA PRO A 128 -26.91 -15.62 16.55
C PRO A 128 -26.21 -16.74 15.78
N ALA A 129 -26.91 -17.81 15.40
CA ALA A 129 -26.33 -18.92 14.64
C ALA A 129 -25.76 -18.51 13.27
N VAL A 130 -26.39 -17.56 12.57
CA VAL A 130 -25.91 -17.06 11.27
C VAL A 130 -24.74 -16.09 11.48
N SER A 131 -24.77 -15.29 12.55
CA SER A 131 -23.64 -14.43 12.93
C SER A 131 -22.41 -15.26 13.25
N GLU A 132 -22.57 -16.38 13.96
CA GLU A 132 -21.48 -17.30 14.27
C GLU A 132 -20.89 -17.94 13.01
N LEU A 133 -21.75 -18.37 12.08
CA LEU A 133 -21.31 -18.87 10.76
C LEU A 133 -20.47 -17.83 10.02
N LEU A 134 -20.94 -16.60 9.95
CA LEU A 134 -20.24 -15.52 9.26
C LEU A 134 -18.92 -15.13 9.95
N ASN A 135 -18.89 -15.11 11.27
CA ASN A 135 -17.68 -14.85 12.04
C ASN A 135 -16.63 -15.97 11.87
N THR A 136 -17.08 -17.21 11.72
CA THR A 136 -16.21 -18.37 11.54
C THR A 136 -15.63 -18.40 10.11
N TYR A 137 -16.44 -18.23 9.10
CA TYR A 137 -16.04 -18.37 7.70
C TYR A 137 -15.69 -17.05 7.01
N GLY A 138 -16.22 -15.93 7.50
CA GLY A 138 -16.02 -14.60 6.91
C GLY A 138 -14.55 -14.20 6.74
N PRO A 139 -13.67 -14.38 7.73
CA PRO A 139 -12.25 -14.05 7.60
C PRO A 139 -11.55 -14.84 6.50
N ALA A 140 -11.79 -16.16 6.41
CA ALA A 140 -11.19 -17.00 5.38
C ALA A 140 -11.68 -16.66 3.98
N LEU A 141 -12.97 -16.40 3.82
CA LEU A 141 -13.57 -15.95 2.56
C LEU A 141 -13.04 -14.59 2.14
N ALA A 142 -12.90 -13.65 3.07
CA ALA A 142 -12.35 -12.34 2.81
C ALA A 142 -10.88 -12.45 2.35
N ASP A 143 -10.06 -13.24 3.04
CA ASP A 143 -8.67 -13.44 2.67
C ASP A 143 -8.55 -14.04 1.26
N GLN A 144 -9.31 -15.08 0.96
CA GLN A 144 -9.31 -15.72 -0.36
C GLN A 144 -9.79 -14.77 -1.47
N SER A 145 -10.84 -13.98 -1.21
CA SER A 145 -11.49 -13.16 -2.23
C SER A 145 -10.79 -11.83 -2.48
N LEU A 146 -10.15 -11.25 -1.47
CA LEU A 146 -9.52 -9.93 -1.58
C LEU A 146 -8.03 -10.00 -1.94
N GLN A 147 -7.36 -11.15 -1.77
CA GLN A 147 -6.00 -11.34 -2.27
C GLN A 147 -5.91 -11.23 -3.81
N GLU A 148 -7.01 -11.50 -4.51
CA GLU A 148 -7.11 -11.38 -5.97
C GLU A 148 -7.52 -9.97 -6.43
N VAL A 149 -7.88 -9.05 -5.51
CA VAL A 149 -8.34 -7.71 -5.88
C VAL A 149 -7.14 -6.88 -6.36
N VAL A 150 -7.16 -6.57 -7.65
CA VAL A 150 -6.24 -5.61 -8.26
C VAL A 150 -6.69 -4.21 -7.89
N LEU A 151 -5.84 -3.46 -7.21
CA LEU A 151 -6.11 -2.08 -6.79
C LEU A 151 -5.67 -1.07 -7.84
N HIS A 152 -4.56 -1.36 -8.51
CA HIS A 152 -4.01 -0.52 -9.57
C HIS A 152 -3.17 -1.36 -10.52
N GLN A 153 -3.18 -1.00 -11.81
CA GLN A 153 -2.36 -1.62 -12.82
C GLN A 153 -1.43 -0.57 -13.43
N LEU A 154 -0.14 -0.86 -13.44
CA LEU A 154 0.84 -0.03 -14.11
C LEU A 154 0.78 -0.23 -15.61
N THR A 155 0.73 0.88 -16.35
CA THR A 155 0.80 0.85 -17.81
C THR A 155 2.26 0.68 -18.27
N PRO A 156 2.51 0.24 -19.51
CA PRO A 156 3.85 0.24 -20.07
C PRO A 156 4.53 1.62 -20.05
N GLN A 157 3.76 2.71 -20.13
CA GLN A 157 4.27 4.08 -20.04
C GLN A 157 4.77 4.43 -18.65
N ASP A 158 4.08 3.98 -17.59
CA ASP A 158 4.50 4.18 -16.20
C ASP A 158 5.83 3.48 -15.91
N LEU A 159 6.11 2.39 -16.60
CA LEU A 159 7.31 1.57 -16.43
C LEU A 159 8.42 1.89 -17.44
N ALA A 160 8.17 2.69 -18.48
CA ALA A 160 9.12 2.91 -19.56
C ALA A 160 10.48 3.43 -19.08
N LEU A 161 10.48 4.42 -18.18
CA LEU A 161 11.73 4.96 -17.63
C LEU A 161 12.41 3.99 -16.67
N PRO A 162 11.75 3.42 -15.66
CA PRO A 162 12.37 2.40 -14.80
C PRO A 162 12.87 1.18 -15.57
N ASP A 163 12.11 0.66 -16.52
CA ASP A 163 12.49 -0.49 -17.35
C ASP A 163 13.75 -0.21 -18.16
N GLY A 164 13.86 0.99 -18.75
CA GLY A 164 15.06 1.44 -19.47
C GLY A 164 16.31 1.55 -18.57
N MET A 165 16.12 1.71 -17.27
CA MET A 165 17.17 1.74 -16.25
C MET A 165 17.45 0.38 -15.61
N GLY A 166 16.80 -0.70 -16.04
CA GLY A 166 16.91 -2.02 -15.41
C GLY A 166 16.26 -2.10 -14.03
N LEU A 167 15.27 -1.26 -13.75
CA LEU A 167 14.57 -1.19 -12.47
C LEU A 167 13.19 -1.83 -12.57
N GLN A 168 12.66 -2.27 -11.42
CA GLN A 168 11.29 -2.76 -11.26
C GLN A 168 10.68 -2.20 -9.97
N PRO A 169 9.34 -2.14 -9.86
CA PRO A 169 8.70 -1.81 -8.59
C PRO A 169 9.17 -2.72 -7.46
N GLY A 170 9.53 -2.13 -6.33
CA GLY A 170 10.05 -2.84 -5.16
C GLY A 170 9.26 -2.48 -3.91
N SER A 171 9.51 -1.33 -3.32
CA SER A 171 8.81 -0.89 -2.11
C SER A 171 7.48 -0.20 -2.45
N ILE A 172 6.45 -0.46 -1.63
CA ILE A 172 5.18 0.25 -1.68
C ILE A 172 4.97 0.90 -0.32
N THR A 173 4.85 2.23 -0.31
CA THR A 173 4.64 3.00 0.90
C THR A 173 3.30 3.70 0.85
N VAL A 174 2.46 3.47 1.85
CA VAL A 174 1.21 4.21 2.02
C VAL A 174 1.51 5.55 2.67
N THR A 175 1.11 6.62 2.02
CA THR A 175 1.26 8.00 2.50
C THR A 175 -0.09 8.63 2.79
N SER A 176 -0.12 9.82 3.35
CA SER A 176 -1.37 10.59 3.54
C SER A 176 -2.03 11.05 2.23
N LYS A 177 -1.35 10.91 1.08
CA LYS A 177 -1.86 11.35 -0.23
C LYS A 177 -2.21 10.20 -1.17
N GLY A 178 -1.76 8.99 -0.85
CA GLY A 178 -1.92 7.80 -1.70
C GLY A 178 -0.76 6.82 -1.52
N LEU A 179 -0.29 6.23 -2.60
CA LEU A 179 0.85 5.31 -2.60
C LEU A 179 2.08 5.97 -3.22
N GLU A 180 3.22 5.73 -2.63
CA GLU A 180 4.54 5.98 -3.21
C GLU A 180 5.20 4.63 -3.52
N ILE A 181 5.59 4.43 -4.78
CA ILE A 181 6.20 3.21 -5.26
C ILE A 181 7.66 3.50 -5.56
N GLY A 182 8.56 2.88 -4.80
CA GLY A 182 9.99 2.90 -5.05
C GLY A 182 10.39 1.80 -6.01
N PHE A 183 11.50 1.99 -6.71
CA PHE A 183 12.04 1.03 -7.67
C PHE A 183 13.35 0.43 -7.17
N VAL A 184 13.57 -0.84 -7.51
CA VAL A 184 14.78 -1.60 -7.20
C VAL A 184 15.35 -2.21 -8.48
N THR A 185 16.62 -2.54 -8.47
CA THR A 185 17.26 -3.23 -9.61
C THR A 185 16.58 -4.57 -9.87
N LYS A 186 16.33 -4.89 -11.13
CA LYS A 186 15.82 -6.22 -11.50
C LYS A 186 16.84 -7.29 -11.12
N PRO A 187 16.41 -8.42 -10.56
CA PRO A 187 17.30 -9.57 -10.40
C PRO A 187 17.76 -10.04 -11.79
N LEU A 188 19.04 -10.45 -11.85
CA LEU A 188 19.63 -11.04 -13.05
C LEU A 188 19.09 -12.44 -13.30
#